data_d4c7c13ebb663d1a7e684543d0485e24
#
_entry.id   d4c7c13ebb663d1a7e684543d0485e24
#
_cell.length_a   1.000
_cell.length_b   1.000
_cell.length_c   1.000
_cell.angle_alpha   90.00
_cell.angle_beta   90.00
_cell.angle_gamma   90.00
#
_symmetry.space_group_name_H-M   'P 1'
#
loop_
_entity.id
_entity.type
_entity.pdbx_description
1 polymer ?
#
loop_
_entity_poly.entity_id
_entity_poly.type
_entity_poly.pdbx_seq_one_letter_code
_entity_poly.pdbx_strand_id
1 'polypeptide(L)'
;MKFYTKEWYELMQRQNYTSGLKKIPDKVYTDKDIQSFYDKDLKAEVARDRKIHNTPPGSYDWEDELLLPDRFTPETFLFENEETGELFHPETPEIARHYLEQDRRQAQERFDARPPFDPTETIECFRECYKAQLRYGVASFPQWVQNSVDKRLLALNRIPESTYKRLKKEEQANRRAFEKINAKASAVLEQQDIPEEIRKQFCFHDASVLAINKVRSDVELYLLKDGGWPDDTTPYIKIIFKNVHQFDREKGFSLRPKLDADGDLRTSCTYLYDELYRNEAGYEIHILLWTSKALRYLTICCEDIHFEDNISLESVLHKGVSHEHLRSI
;
A
#
# COMPACT_ATOMS: atom_id res chain seq x y z
N MET A 1 -15.78 0.64 -17.21
CA MET A 1 -14.43 0.08 -17.07
C MET A 1 -14.31 -1.15 -17.97
N LYS A 2 -13.27 -1.22 -18.79
CA LYS A 2 -13.14 -2.27 -19.83
C LYS A 2 -12.10 -3.34 -19.46
N PHE A 3 -11.08 -2.96 -18.72
CA PHE A 3 -9.94 -3.82 -18.40
C PHE A 3 -9.74 -4.01 -16.89
N TYR A 4 -9.64 -2.91 -16.11
CA TYR A 4 -9.36 -2.95 -14.67
C TYR A 4 -10.63 -3.20 -13.86
N THR A 5 -11.38 -4.26 -14.24
CA THR A 5 -12.65 -4.64 -13.64
C THR A 5 -12.46 -5.26 -12.24
N LYS A 6 -13.58 -5.49 -11.52
CA LYS A 6 -13.55 -6.19 -10.23
C LYS A 6 -12.96 -7.60 -10.39
N GLU A 7 -13.27 -8.28 -11.47
CA GLU A 7 -12.76 -9.61 -11.81
C GLU A 7 -11.24 -9.56 -12.08
N TRP A 8 -10.76 -8.52 -12.76
CA TRP A 8 -9.34 -8.30 -12.96
C TRP A 8 -8.63 -8.05 -11.62
N TYR A 9 -9.21 -7.24 -10.73
CA TYR A 9 -8.68 -7.00 -9.40
C TYR A 9 -8.61 -8.29 -8.56
N GLU A 10 -9.65 -9.14 -8.63
CA GLU A 10 -9.61 -10.46 -8.01
C GLU A 10 -8.51 -11.36 -8.58
N LEU A 11 -8.28 -11.37 -9.90
CA LEU A 11 -7.18 -12.11 -10.52
C LEU A 11 -5.83 -11.61 -10.00
N MET A 12 -5.65 -10.30 -9.87
CA MET A 12 -4.43 -9.69 -9.33
C MET A 12 -4.16 -10.19 -7.91
N GLN A 13 -5.16 -10.21 -7.04
CA GLN A 13 -5.02 -10.70 -5.66
C GLN A 13 -4.68 -12.20 -5.59
N ARG A 14 -5.00 -12.97 -6.64
CA ARG A 14 -4.81 -14.44 -6.70
C ARG A 14 -3.51 -14.87 -7.37
N GLN A 15 -2.54 -14.00 -7.57
CA GLN A 15 -1.28 -14.32 -8.26
C GLN A 15 -0.17 -14.85 -7.36
N ASN A 16 -0.30 -14.73 -6.04
CA ASN A 16 0.78 -14.99 -5.08
C ASN A 16 0.36 -15.94 -3.95
N TYR A 17 -0.59 -16.83 -4.20
CA TYR A 17 -1.06 -17.79 -3.19
C TYR A 17 0.04 -18.64 -2.56
N THR A 18 1.06 -19.00 -3.36
CA THR A 18 2.12 -19.89 -2.90
C THR A 18 3.30 -19.16 -2.29
N SER A 19 3.28 -17.82 -2.26
CA SER A 19 4.35 -17.02 -1.68
C SER A 19 4.47 -17.29 -0.17
N GLY A 20 5.67 -17.54 0.29
CA GLY A 20 5.96 -17.82 1.71
C GLY A 20 5.48 -19.18 2.22
N LEU A 21 4.75 -19.99 1.42
CA LEU A 21 4.28 -21.30 1.84
C LEU A 21 5.40 -22.34 1.89
N LYS A 22 5.46 -23.08 2.98
CA LYS A 22 6.36 -24.22 3.19
C LYS A 22 5.66 -25.51 2.81
N LYS A 23 6.21 -26.24 1.86
CA LYS A 23 5.70 -27.58 1.47
C LYS A 23 5.97 -28.59 2.58
N ILE A 24 4.95 -29.41 2.86
CA ILE A 24 5.03 -30.54 3.78
C ILE A 24 4.56 -31.82 3.09
N PRO A 25 5.00 -33.02 3.53
CA PRO A 25 4.54 -34.28 2.97
C PRO A 25 3.02 -34.44 2.98
N ASP A 26 2.50 -35.22 2.02
CA ASP A 26 1.08 -35.57 1.95
C ASP A 26 0.77 -36.66 2.97
N LYS A 27 0.33 -36.28 4.16
CA LYS A 27 -0.14 -37.19 5.25
C LYS A 27 -1.21 -36.51 6.08
N VAL A 28 -1.87 -37.29 6.91
CA VAL A 28 -2.74 -36.75 7.98
C VAL A 28 -1.85 -36.25 9.13
N TYR A 29 -2.06 -35.00 9.55
CA TYR A 29 -1.34 -34.35 10.63
C TYR A 29 -2.19 -34.41 11.89
N THR A 30 -1.61 -34.89 12.98
CA THR A 30 -2.21 -34.90 14.32
C THR A 30 -2.07 -33.54 14.99
N ASP A 31 -2.83 -33.30 16.06
CA ASP A 31 -2.67 -32.08 16.88
C ASP A 31 -1.24 -31.93 17.40
N LYS A 32 -0.61 -33.05 17.73
CA LYS A 32 0.80 -33.09 18.22
C LYS A 32 1.78 -32.65 17.09
N ASP A 33 1.55 -33.07 15.84
CA ASP A 33 2.38 -32.65 14.71
C ASP A 33 2.26 -31.14 14.50
N ILE A 34 1.02 -30.62 14.54
CA ILE A 34 0.73 -29.20 14.31
C ILE A 34 1.31 -28.35 15.44
N GLN A 35 1.16 -28.79 16.70
CA GLN A 35 1.77 -28.11 17.84
C GLN A 35 3.31 -28.08 17.72
N SER A 36 3.92 -29.18 17.28
CA SER A 36 5.36 -29.23 17.06
C SER A 36 5.83 -28.22 15.99
N PHE A 37 5.04 -27.99 14.94
CA PHE A 37 5.34 -26.95 13.96
C PHE A 37 5.24 -25.56 14.56
N TYR A 38 4.19 -25.29 15.33
CA TYR A 38 4.01 -24.03 16.04
C TYR A 38 5.19 -23.73 16.98
N ASP A 39 5.55 -24.68 17.81
CA ASP A 39 6.65 -24.52 18.78
C ASP A 39 8.00 -24.30 18.08
N LYS A 40 8.23 -25.00 16.95
CA LYS A 40 9.43 -24.83 16.14
C LYS A 40 9.51 -23.43 15.53
N ASP A 41 8.39 -22.92 15.00
CA ASP A 41 8.37 -21.59 14.38
C ASP A 41 8.49 -20.50 15.45
N LEU A 42 7.80 -20.63 16.58
CA LEU A 42 7.97 -19.72 17.73
C LEU A 42 9.41 -19.67 18.22
N LYS A 43 10.05 -20.83 18.36
CA LYS A 43 11.46 -20.90 18.79
C LYS A 43 12.39 -20.24 17.78
N ALA A 44 12.12 -20.42 16.48
CA ALA A 44 12.91 -19.79 15.41
C ALA A 44 12.73 -18.26 15.40
N GLU A 45 11.52 -17.77 15.65
CA GLU A 45 11.23 -16.34 15.73
C GLU A 45 11.96 -15.69 16.92
N VAL A 46 11.85 -16.27 18.10
CA VAL A 46 12.58 -15.81 19.31
C VAL A 46 14.10 -15.82 19.08
N ALA A 47 14.62 -16.85 18.40
CA ALA A 47 16.05 -16.92 18.09
C ALA A 47 16.49 -15.85 17.07
N ARG A 48 15.63 -15.53 16.10
CA ARG A 48 15.85 -14.47 15.11
C ARG A 48 15.90 -13.10 15.78
N ASP A 49 14.90 -12.79 16.61
CA ASP A 49 14.80 -11.50 17.27
C ASP A 49 15.92 -11.30 18.29
N ARG A 50 16.30 -12.38 19.02
CA ARG A 50 17.49 -12.36 19.88
C ARG A 50 18.75 -12.06 19.09
N LYS A 51 18.89 -12.66 17.89
CA LYS A 51 20.05 -12.39 17.03
C LYS A 51 20.08 -10.92 16.57
N ILE A 52 18.94 -10.39 16.11
CA ILE A 52 18.80 -8.99 15.72
C ILE A 52 19.15 -8.08 16.89
N HIS A 53 18.51 -8.32 18.05
CA HIS A 53 18.81 -7.59 19.29
C HIS A 53 20.29 -7.63 19.64
N ASN A 54 20.99 -8.74 19.50
CA ASN A 54 22.40 -8.92 19.87
C ASN A 54 23.39 -8.58 18.74
N THR A 55 22.89 -8.16 17.57
CA THR A 55 23.76 -7.73 16.47
C THR A 55 24.06 -6.24 16.65
N PRO A 56 25.32 -5.84 16.78
CA PRO A 56 25.67 -4.43 16.84
C PRO A 56 25.29 -3.70 15.54
N PRO A 57 25.10 -2.38 15.59
CA PRO A 57 24.93 -1.60 14.38
C PRO A 57 26.04 -1.97 13.40
N GLY A 58 25.66 -2.33 12.17
CA GLY A 58 26.61 -2.83 11.18
C GLY A 58 27.58 -1.77 10.68
N SER A 59 28.67 -2.21 10.02
CA SER A 59 29.41 -1.33 9.14
C SER A 59 28.50 -1.01 7.93
N TYR A 60 28.26 0.27 7.72
CA TYR A 60 27.49 0.76 6.58
C TYR A 60 28.44 1.07 5.42
N ASP A 61 29.17 0.06 4.95
CA ASP A 61 30.19 0.21 3.89
C ASP A 61 29.63 0.84 2.61
N TRP A 62 28.33 0.61 2.32
CA TRP A 62 27.66 1.22 1.18
C TRP A 62 27.46 2.74 1.33
N GLU A 63 27.32 3.26 2.55
CA GLU A 63 27.24 4.71 2.80
C GLU A 63 28.61 5.34 2.52
N ASP A 64 29.70 4.69 2.90
CA ASP A 64 31.05 5.15 2.63
C ASP A 64 31.35 5.18 1.12
N GLU A 65 30.78 4.25 0.35
CA GLU A 65 30.86 4.29 -1.12
C GLU A 65 30.12 5.47 -1.74
N LEU A 66 28.98 5.88 -1.17
CA LEU A 66 28.22 7.05 -1.64
C LEU A 66 28.90 8.38 -1.31
N LEU A 67 29.85 8.38 -0.36
CA LEU A 67 30.64 9.56 0.00
C LEU A 67 31.86 9.78 -0.92
N LEU A 68 32.11 8.89 -1.91
CA LEU A 68 33.16 9.10 -2.90
C LEU A 68 32.81 10.32 -3.77
N PRO A 69 33.78 11.18 -4.11
CA PRO A 69 33.51 12.44 -4.82
C PRO A 69 32.78 12.30 -6.16
N ASP A 70 32.95 11.16 -6.82
CA ASP A 70 32.30 10.81 -8.09
C ASP A 70 30.89 10.20 -7.94
N ARG A 71 30.48 9.89 -6.70
CA ARG A 71 29.18 9.27 -6.38
C ARG A 71 28.33 10.11 -5.43
N PHE A 72 28.94 11.10 -4.79
CA PHE A 72 28.25 11.93 -3.83
C PHE A 72 27.17 12.80 -4.51
N THR A 73 25.95 12.68 -4.00
CA THR A 73 24.79 13.51 -4.37
C THR A 73 24.15 14.01 -3.08
N PRO A 74 24.10 15.31 -2.84
CA PRO A 74 23.55 15.87 -1.60
C PRO A 74 22.17 15.31 -1.24
N GLU A 75 21.27 15.18 -2.22
CA GLU A 75 19.89 14.72 -2.06
C GLU A 75 19.78 13.26 -1.60
N THR A 76 20.87 12.49 -1.70
CA THR A 76 20.92 11.10 -1.19
C THR A 76 20.92 11.05 0.33
N PHE A 77 21.39 12.11 0.98
CA PHE A 77 21.52 12.19 2.43
C PHE A 77 20.55 13.26 2.98
N LEU A 78 19.82 12.90 4.03
CA LEU A 78 18.94 13.82 4.75
C LEU A 78 19.26 13.69 6.24
N PHE A 79 19.70 14.78 6.84
CA PHE A 79 20.04 14.84 8.26
C PHE A 79 19.15 15.87 8.98
N GLU A 80 18.98 15.66 10.27
CA GLU A 80 18.33 16.62 11.17
C GLU A 80 19.41 17.38 11.93
N ASN A 81 19.31 18.70 11.95
CA ASN A 81 20.16 19.55 12.78
C ASN A 81 19.69 19.43 14.24
N GLU A 82 20.53 18.90 15.12
CA GLU A 82 20.19 18.64 16.53
C GLU A 82 19.79 19.89 17.33
N GLU A 83 20.28 21.08 16.93
CA GLU A 83 19.98 22.30 17.62
C GLU A 83 18.66 22.95 17.18
N THR A 84 18.36 22.87 15.88
CA THR A 84 17.20 23.54 15.29
C THR A 84 16.04 22.61 14.97
N GLY A 85 16.28 21.29 14.86
CA GLY A 85 15.31 20.30 14.38
C GLY A 85 15.02 20.39 12.88
N GLU A 86 15.77 21.21 12.13
CA GLU A 86 15.57 21.40 10.70
C GLU A 86 16.24 20.27 9.90
N LEU A 87 15.53 19.73 8.92
CA LEU A 87 16.08 18.78 7.98
C LEU A 87 16.90 19.48 6.90
N PHE A 88 18.05 18.94 6.55
CA PHE A 88 18.93 19.52 5.53
C PHE A 88 19.67 18.43 4.74
N HIS A 89 20.07 18.78 3.53
CA HIS A 89 20.97 17.99 2.70
C HIS A 89 22.40 18.52 2.85
N PRO A 90 23.40 17.65 3.07
CA PRO A 90 24.79 18.07 3.22
C PRO A 90 25.35 18.58 1.89
N GLU A 91 26.00 19.74 1.93
CA GLU A 91 26.58 20.35 0.71
C GLU A 91 27.84 19.64 0.22
N THR A 92 28.52 18.91 1.10
CA THR A 92 29.78 18.22 0.78
C THR A 92 29.86 16.81 1.39
N PRO A 93 30.67 15.89 0.80
CA PRO A 93 30.92 14.56 1.36
C PRO A 93 31.47 14.59 2.80
N GLU A 94 32.28 15.61 3.13
CA GLU A 94 32.88 15.77 4.46
C GLU A 94 31.80 16.07 5.52
N ILE A 95 30.85 16.94 5.19
CA ILE A 95 29.70 17.23 6.05
C ILE A 95 28.86 15.98 6.24
N ALA A 96 28.52 15.28 5.16
CA ALA A 96 27.76 14.03 5.22
C ALA A 96 28.48 12.98 6.09
N ARG A 97 29.80 12.82 5.93
CA ARG A 97 30.61 11.89 6.74
C ARG A 97 30.54 12.23 8.23
N HIS A 98 30.65 13.51 8.58
CA HIS A 98 30.57 13.95 9.98
C HIS A 98 29.25 13.52 10.64
N TYR A 99 28.12 13.74 9.99
CA TYR A 99 26.81 13.36 10.52
C TYR A 99 26.63 11.83 10.56
N LEU A 100 27.06 11.11 9.54
CA LEU A 100 27.04 9.63 9.54
C LEU A 100 27.87 9.05 10.69
N GLU A 101 29.06 9.58 10.95
CA GLU A 101 29.89 9.17 12.10
C GLU A 101 29.22 9.45 13.44
N GLN A 102 28.51 10.57 13.54
CA GLN A 102 27.72 10.92 14.73
C GLN A 102 26.57 9.94 14.92
N ASP A 103 25.78 9.66 13.88
CA ASP A 103 24.67 8.70 13.90
C ASP A 103 25.15 7.28 14.28
N ARG A 104 26.27 6.84 13.70
CA ARG A 104 26.89 5.55 14.01
C ARG A 104 27.31 5.45 15.48
N ARG A 105 27.90 6.52 16.02
CA ARG A 105 28.28 6.58 17.43
C ARG A 105 27.04 6.53 18.34
N GLN A 106 26.02 7.32 18.06
CA GLN A 106 24.77 7.29 18.82
C GLN A 106 24.06 5.93 18.71
N ALA A 107 24.08 5.30 17.53
CA ALA A 107 23.55 3.96 17.33
C ALA A 107 24.31 2.92 18.18
N GLN A 108 25.65 3.04 18.28
CA GLN A 108 26.45 2.17 19.13
C GLN A 108 26.19 2.40 20.61
N GLU A 109 26.07 3.67 21.05
CA GLU A 109 25.75 4.00 22.44
C GLU A 109 24.36 3.46 22.83
N ARG A 110 23.35 3.61 21.97
CA ARG A 110 22.03 3.01 22.19
C ARG A 110 22.08 1.49 22.24
N PHE A 111 22.91 0.90 21.38
CA PHE A 111 23.14 -0.55 21.39
C PHE A 111 23.75 -1.03 22.71
N ASP A 112 24.77 -0.36 23.22
CA ASP A 112 25.48 -0.73 24.43
C ASP A 112 24.63 -0.50 25.70
N ALA A 113 23.77 0.52 25.70
CA ALA A 113 22.89 0.89 26.82
C ALA A 113 21.59 0.05 26.90
N ARG A 114 21.29 -0.78 25.89
CA ARG A 114 20.01 -1.50 25.86
C ARG A 114 19.93 -2.60 26.93
N PRO A 115 18.73 -2.90 27.45
CA PRO A 115 18.53 -3.97 28.40
C PRO A 115 18.79 -5.36 27.75
N PRO A 116 19.03 -6.41 28.55
CA PRO A 116 19.08 -7.79 28.05
C PRO A 116 17.81 -8.15 27.25
N PHE A 117 17.98 -9.00 26.23
CA PHE A 117 16.86 -9.47 25.41
C PHE A 117 15.79 -10.18 26.24
N ASP A 118 14.56 -9.67 26.21
CA ASP A 118 13.37 -10.31 26.77
C ASP A 118 12.52 -10.91 25.64
N PRO A 119 12.25 -12.21 25.60
CA PRO A 119 11.45 -12.85 24.58
C PRO A 119 9.95 -12.59 24.69
N THR A 120 9.47 -11.97 25.76
CA THR A 120 8.02 -11.87 26.07
C THR A 120 7.24 -11.19 24.95
N GLU A 121 7.72 -10.05 24.48
CA GLU A 121 7.07 -9.31 23.38
C GLU A 121 7.05 -10.12 22.09
N THR A 122 8.16 -10.77 21.71
CA THR A 122 8.22 -11.65 20.53
C THR A 122 7.21 -12.79 20.63
N ILE A 123 7.08 -13.41 21.82
CA ILE A 123 6.13 -14.52 22.04
C ILE A 123 4.69 -14.03 21.89
N GLU A 124 4.36 -12.87 22.44
CA GLU A 124 3.02 -12.28 22.34
C GLU A 124 2.70 -11.88 20.90
N CYS A 125 3.61 -11.20 20.23
CA CYS A 125 3.46 -10.83 18.81
C CYS A 125 3.24 -12.07 17.92
N PHE A 126 4.05 -13.12 18.09
CA PHE A 126 3.88 -14.37 17.34
C PHE A 126 2.49 -14.99 17.57
N ARG A 127 2.00 -15.02 18.82
CA ARG A 127 0.66 -15.54 19.16
C ARG A 127 -0.45 -14.74 18.48
N GLU A 128 -0.37 -13.42 18.53
CA GLU A 128 -1.38 -12.55 17.89
C GLU A 128 -1.33 -12.66 16.37
N CYS A 129 -0.13 -12.68 15.77
CA CYS A 129 0.04 -12.95 14.35
C CYS A 129 -0.56 -14.29 13.92
N TYR A 130 -0.34 -15.36 14.69
CA TYR A 130 -0.93 -16.66 14.41
C TYR A 130 -2.47 -16.64 14.50
N LYS A 131 -3.05 -15.96 15.50
CA LYS A 131 -4.50 -15.78 15.62
C LYS A 131 -5.07 -14.98 14.43
N ALA A 132 -4.38 -13.92 14.03
CA ALA A 132 -4.75 -13.13 12.86
C ALA A 132 -4.70 -13.96 11.57
N GLN A 133 -3.66 -14.79 11.39
CA GLN A 133 -3.55 -15.71 10.26
C GLN A 133 -4.69 -16.75 10.23
N LEU A 134 -5.05 -17.32 11.40
CA LEU A 134 -6.21 -18.22 11.51
C LEU A 134 -7.53 -17.54 11.10
N ARG A 135 -7.70 -16.28 11.45
CA ARG A 135 -8.94 -15.53 11.23
C ARG A 135 -9.05 -14.95 9.82
N TYR A 136 -7.98 -14.38 9.31
CA TYR A 136 -7.96 -13.59 8.09
C TYR A 136 -7.11 -14.21 6.97
N GLY A 137 -5.91 -14.70 7.28
CA GLY A 137 -4.98 -15.24 6.31
C GLY A 137 -5.50 -16.51 5.65
N VAL A 138 -6.12 -17.40 6.43
CA VAL A 138 -6.74 -18.63 5.89
C VAL A 138 -7.88 -18.30 4.93
N ALA A 139 -8.65 -17.25 5.19
CA ALA A 139 -9.77 -16.83 4.35
C ALA A 139 -9.33 -16.33 2.95
N SER A 140 -8.07 -15.95 2.77
CA SER A 140 -7.54 -15.52 1.47
C SER A 140 -7.32 -16.67 0.50
N PHE A 141 -7.22 -17.93 0.98
CA PHE A 141 -7.06 -19.10 0.12
C PHE A 141 -8.36 -19.46 -0.60
N PRO A 142 -8.27 -20.11 -1.78
CA PRO A 142 -9.43 -20.68 -2.44
C PRO A 142 -10.19 -21.64 -1.52
N GLN A 143 -11.52 -21.65 -1.62
CA GLN A 143 -12.38 -22.48 -0.76
C GLN A 143 -11.99 -23.97 -0.75
N TRP A 144 -11.54 -24.49 -1.90
CA TRP A 144 -11.12 -25.89 -2.00
C TRP A 144 -9.86 -26.17 -1.15
N VAL A 145 -8.94 -25.20 -1.00
CA VAL A 145 -7.78 -25.33 -0.10
C VAL A 145 -8.24 -25.31 1.35
N GLN A 146 -9.11 -24.36 1.71
CA GLN A 146 -9.66 -24.24 3.06
C GLN A 146 -10.41 -25.52 3.52
N ASN A 147 -11.04 -26.23 2.57
CA ASN A 147 -11.78 -27.46 2.83
C ASN A 147 -10.89 -28.73 2.87
N SER A 148 -9.70 -28.66 2.27
CA SER A 148 -8.81 -29.83 2.14
C SER A 148 -7.60 -29.83 3.07
N VAL A 149 -7.27 -28.69 3.66
CA VAL A 149 -6.10 -28.50 4.53
C VAL A 149 -6.53 -28.00 5.90
N ASP A 150 -5.95 -28.55 6.97
CA ASP A 150 -6.18 -28.02 8.32
C ASP A 150 -5.78 -26.53 8.39
N LYS A 151 -6.71 -25.71 8.84
CA LYS A 151 -6.53 -24.24 8.92
C LYS A 151 -5.32 -23.83 9.74
N ARG A 152 -4.96 -24.61 10.75
CA ARG A 152 -3.79 -24.37 11.61
C ARG A 152 -2.47 -24.53 10.83
N LEU A 153 -2.42 -25.48 9.89
CA LEU A 153 -1.28 -25.63 8.99
C LEU A 153 -1.15 -24.41 8.04
N LEU A 154 -2.28 -23.99 7.45
CA LEU A 154 -2.30 -22.80 6.60
C LEU A 154 -1.86 -21.53 7.37
N ALA A 155 -2.32 -21.38 8.62
CA ALA A 155 -1.92 -20.26 9.46
C ALA A 155 -0.42 -20.27 9.83
N LEU A 156 0.23 -21.44 9.77
CA LEU A 156 1.66 -21.61 9.91
C LEU A 156 2.40 -21.59 8.55
N ASN A 157 1.73 -21.14 7.50
CA ASN A 157 2.25 -21.13 6.13
C ASN A 157 2.71 -22.52 5.66
N ARG A 158 2.02 -23.60 6.07
CA ARG A 158 2.32 -24.98 5.66
C ARG A 158 1.22 -25.57 4.83
N ILE A 159 1.59 -26.25 3.77
CA ILE A 159 0.66 -26.85 2.82
C ILE A 159 1.18 -28.20 2.33
N PRO A 160 0.33 -29.23 2.23
CA PRO A 160 0.69 -30.52 1.62
C PRO A 160 1.19 -30.34 0.18
N GLU A 161 2.16 -31.16 -0.23
CA GLU A 161 2.84 -30.98 -1.53
C GLU A 161 1.89 -31.09 -2.73
N SER A 162 0.93 -32.01 -2.70
CA SER A 162 -0.07 -32.17 -3.76
C SER A 162 -0.97 -30.95 -3.87
N THR A 163 -1.41 -30.40 -2.73
CA THR A 163 -2.20 -29.16 -2.66
C THR A 163 -1.40 -27.96 -3.16
N TYR A 164 -0.12 -27.85 -2.77
CA TYR A 164 0.78 -26.81 -3.26
C TYR A 164 0.91 -26.86 -4.79
N LYS A 165 1.15 -28.05 -5.37
CA LYS A 165 1.28 -28.21 -6.83
C LYS A 165 0.04 -27.76 -7.57
N ARG A 166 -1.15 -28.13 -7.06
CA ARG A 166 -2.42 -27.69 -7.64
C ARG A 166 -2.61 -26.19 -7.52
N LEU A 167 -2.35 -25.62 -6.33
CA LEU A 167 -2.47 -24.19 -6.08
C LEU A 167 -1.50 -23.37 -6.96
N LYS A 168 -0.26 -23.86 -7.15
CA LYS A 168 0.72 -23.23 -8.04
C LYS A 168 0.29 -23.22 -9.50
N LYS A 169 -0.38 -24.29 -9.95
CA LYS A 169 -0.94 -24.33 -11.30
C LYS A 169 -2.06 -23.32 -11.48
N GLU A 170 -2.93 -23.16 -10.47
CA GLU A 170 -4.00 -22.15 -10.46
C GLU A 170 -3.42 -20.72 -10.46
N GLU A 171 -2.43 -20.46 -9.60
CA GLU A 171 -1.70 -19.19 -9.55
C GLU A 171 -1.09 -18.81 -10.92
N GLN A 172 -0.45 -19.77 -11.58
CA GLN A 172 0.11 -19.56 -12.92
C GLN A 172 -0.97 -19.26 -13.98
N ALA A 173 -2.13 -19.92 -13.90
CA ALA A 173 -3.25 -19.65 -14.78
C ALA A 173 -3.81 -18.23 -14.57
N ASN A 174 -3.98 -17.82 -13.30
CA ASN A 174 -4.41 -16.48 -12.94
C ASN A 174 -3.42 -15.41 -13.43
N ARG A 175 -2.12 -15.64 -13.24
CA ARG A 175 -1.07 -14.73 -13.72
C ARG A 175 -1.12 -14.55 -15.24
N ARG A 176 -1.23 -15.63 -16.00
CA ARG A 176 -1.35 -15.54 -17.47
C ARG A 176 -2.61 -14.79 -17.91
N ALA A 177 -3.74 -15.02 -17.23
CA ALA A 177 -4.98 -14.30 -17.50
C ALA A 177 -4.83 -12.80 -17.20
N PHE A 178 -4.23 -12.46 -16.08
CA PHE A 178 -3.91 -11.08 -15.68
C PHE A 178 -2.98 -10.39 -16.70
N GLU A 179 -1.86 -11.02 -17.05
CA GLU A 179 -0.90 -10.49 -18.02
C GLU A 179 -1.55 -10.24 -19.39
N LYS A 180 -2.43 -11.14 -19.83
CA LYS A 180 -3.19 -10.98 -21.09
C LYS A 180 -4.13 -9.78 -21.06
N ILE A 181 -4.79 -9.51 -19.92
CA ILE A 181 -5.66 -8.34 -19.77
C ILE A 181 -4.80 -7.06 -19.76
N ASN A 182 -3.71 -7.05 -18.98
CA ASN A 182 -2.82 -5.89 -18.90
C ASN A 182 -2.21 -5.54 -20.27
N ALA A 183 -1.71 -6.52 -21.00
CA ALA A 183 -1.18 -6.28 -22.35
C ALA A 183 -2.21 -5.64 -23.28
N LYS A 184 -3.48 -6.06 -23.20
CA LYS A 184 -4.56 -5.44 -23.97
C LYS A 184 -4.89 -4.03 -23.45
N ALA A 185 -4.91 -3.83 -22.12
CA ALA A 185 -5.16 -2.53 -21.52
C ALA A 185 -4.09 -1.54 -21.97
N SER A 186 -2.81 -1.87 -21.81
CA SER A 186 -1.69 -1.02 -22.23
C SER A 186 -1.80 -0.67 -23.72
N ALA A 187 -2.04 -1.66 -24.59
CA ALA A 187 -2.14 -1.42 -26.04
C ALA A 187 -3.28 -0.46 -26.41
N VAL A 188 -4.40 -0.46 -25.67
CA VAL A 188 -5.53 0.43 -25.92
C VAL A 188 -5.34 1.80 -25.26
N LEU A 189 -4.87 1.83 -24.00
CA LEU A 189 -4.75 3.08 -23.25
C LEU A 189 -3.57 3.94 -23.74
N GLU A 190 -2.47 3.32 -24.20
CA GLU A 190 -1.33 4.03 -24.78
C GLU A 190 -1.68 4.69 -26.13
N GLN A 191 -2.65 4.15 -26.85
CA GLN A 191 -3.11 4.72 -28.13
C GLN A 191 -4.10 5.88 -27.98
N GLN A 192 -4.54 6.19 -26.74
CA GLN A 192 -5.43 7.32 -26.52
C GLN A 192 -4.67 8.63 -26.73
N ASP A 193 -5.25 9.56 -27.49
CA ASP A 193 -4.73 10.92 -27.69
C ASP A 193 -5.00 11.80 -26.47
N ILE A 194 -4.30 11.48 -25.36
CA ILE A 194 -4.40 12.16 -24.07
C ILE A 194 -3.10 12.93 -23.86
N PRO A 195 -3.15 14.25 -23.57
CA PRO A 195 -1.98 15.05 -23.23
C PRO A 195 -1.16 14.41 -22.12
N GLU A 196 0.17 14.42 -22.27
CA GLU A 196 1.08 13.75 -21.35
C GLU A 196 0.99 14.34 -19.95
N GLU A 197 0.76 15.64 -19.83
CA GLU A 197 0.55 16.36 -18.58
C GLU A 197 -0.67 15.85 -17.80
N ILE A 198 -1.76 15.47 -18.48
CA ILE A 198 -2.93 14.85 -17.85
C ILE A 198 -2.63 13.41 -17.47
N ARG A 199 -2.01 12.64 -18.38
CA ARG A 199 -1.70 11.23 -18.17
C ARG A 199 -0.77 11.02 -16.97
N LYS A 200 0.26 11.84 -16.82
CA LYS A 200 1.22 11.76 -15.69
C LYS A 200 0.60 12.06 -14.34
N GLN A 201 -0.47 12.86 -14.31
CA GLN A 201 -1.14 13.23 -13.05
C GLN A 201 -2.10 12.14 -12.55
N PHE A 202 -2.53 11.20 -13.39
CA PHE A 202 -3.32 10.03 -12.95
C PHE A 202 -2.42 8.96 -12.31
N CYS A 203 -1.94 9.25 -11.10
CA CYS A 203 -1.09 8.37 -10.29
C CYS A 203 -1.62 8.29 -8.84
N PHE A 204 -2.90 7.91 -8.70
CA PHE A 204 -3.62 7.99 -7.42
C PHE A 204 -3.86 6.63 -6.76
N HIS A 205 -3.13 5.60 -7.16
CA HIS A 205 -3.24 4.29 -6.51
C HIS A 205 -3.03 4.42 -5.00
N ASP A 206 -3.94 3.85 -4.23
CA ASP A 206 -4.01 3.89 -2.76
C ASP A 206 -4.36 5.26 -2.13
N ALA A 207 -4.61 6.31 -2.94
CA ALA A 207 -5.09 7.59 -2.42
C ALA A 207 -6.45 7.45 -1.72
N SER A 208 -6.63 8.14 -0.60
CA SER A 208 -7.91 8.20 0.09
C SER A 208 -8.87 9.16 -0.61
N VAL A 209 -10.06 8.70 -0.98
CA VAL A 209 -11.11 9.55 -1.57
C VAL A 209 -11.86 10.25 -0.46
N LEU A 210 -11.62 11.56 -0.31
CA LEU A 210 -12.19 12.38 0.77
C LEU A 210 -13.60 12.86 0.47
N ALA A 211 -13.81 13.38 -0.74
CA ALA A 211 -15.11 13.90 -1.17
C ALA A 211 -15.28 13.82 -2.69
N ILE A 212 -16.54 13.76 -3.12
CA ILE A 212 -16.96 13.92 -4.51
C ILE A 212 -18.14 14.89 -4.52
N ASN A 213 -17.96 16.05 -5.13
CA ASN A 213 -18.95 17.12 -5.15
C ASN A 213 -19.37 17.44 -6.57
N LYS A 214 -20.66 17.65 -6.80
CA LYS A 214 -21.18 18.22 -8.03
C LYS A 214 -21.34 19.71 -7.84
N VAL A 215 -20.59 20.50 -8.61
CA VAL A 215 -20.60 21.97 -8.58
C VAL A 215 -21.06 22.49 -9.94
N ARG A 216 -22.35 22.81 -10.05
CA ARG A 216 -22.97 23.20 -11.35
C ARG A 216 -22.85 22.08 -12.38
N SER A 217 -22.11 22.32 -13.47
CA SER A 217 -21.80 21.33 -14.51
C SER A 217 -20.54 20.49 -14.22
N ASP A 218 -19.76 20.87 -13.21
CA ASP A 218 -18.50 20.24 -12.89
C ASP A 218 -18.63 19.18 -11.80
N VAL A 219 -17.68 18.24 -11.74
CA VAL A 219 -17.52 17.32 -10.62
C VAL A 219 -16.12 17.53 -10.05
N GLU A 220 -16.04 17.70 -8.74
CA GLU A 220 -14.78 17.84 -8.00
C GLU A 220 -14.54 16.58 -7.19
N LEU A 221 -13.38 15.96 -7.35
CA LEU A 221 -12.90 14.80 -6.60
C LEU A 221 -11.73 15.24 -5.72
N TYR A 222 -11.86 15.05 -4.42
CA TYR A 222 -10.84 15.40 -3.43
C TYR A 222 -10.15 14.13 -2.94
N LEU A 223 -8.83 14.12 -3.01
CA LEU A 223 -7.98 13.00 -2.65
C LEU A 223 -6.95 13.42 -1.61
N LEU A 224 -6.62 12.49 -0.71
CA LEU A 224 -5.40 12.52 0.10
C LEU A 224 -4.46 11.48 -0.51
N LYS A 225 -3.31 11.93 -1.03
CA LYS A 225 -2.26 11.03 -1.53
C LYS A 225 -1.73 10.19 -0.37
N ASP A 226 -1.50 8.91 -0.59
CA ASP A 226 -0.84 8.07 0.41
C ASP A 226 0.62 8.50 0.55
N GLY A 227 1.03 8.77 1.79
CA GLY A 227 2.30 9.42 2.09
C GLY A 227 3.50 8.67 1.55
N GLY A 228 4.35 9.36 0.83
CA GLY A 228 5.58 8.80 0.34
C GLY A 228 6.32 9.56 -0.76
N TRP A 229 5.89 10.75 -1.11
CA TRP A 229 6.68 11.60 -2.00
C TRP A 229 7.45 12.63 -1.16
N PRO A 230 8.79 12.61 -1.15
CA PRO A 230 9.61 13.47 -0.27
C PRO A 230 9.39 14.96 -0.45
N ASP A 231 8.82 15.38 -1.58
CA ASP A 231 8.66 16.79 -1.95
C ASP A 231 7.24 17.34 -1.76
N ASP A 232 6.28 16.52 -1.26
CA ASP A 232 4.88 16.95 -1.12
C ASP A 232 4.65 17.64 0.23
N THR A 233 4.74 18.97 0.24
CA THR A 233 4.40 19.81 1.40
C THR A 233 2.91 19.82 1.73
N THR A 234 2.04 19.35 0.81
CA THR A 234 0.61 19.15 1.06
C THR A 234 0.11 17.89 0.38
N PRO A 235 -0.46 16.95 1.16
CA PRO A 235 -0.90 15.65 0.63
C PRO A 235 -2.25 15.71 -0.09
N TYR A 236 -2.91 16.87 -0.15
CA TYR A 236 -4.26 16.98 -0.70
C TYR A 236 -4.24 17.46 -2.16
N ILE A 237 -5.01 16.78 -2.99
CA ILE A 237 -5.21 17.13 -4.40
C ILE A 237 -6.70 17.20 -4.74
N LYS A 238 -7.06 18.10 -5.64
CA LYS A 238 -8.40 18.18 -6.21
C LYS A 238 -8.36 17.97 -7.71
N ILE A 239 -9.14 17.03 -8.20
CA ILE A 239 -9.37 16.80 -9.61
C ILE A 239 -10.71 17.45 -9.97
N ILE A 240 -10.73 18.31 -10.97
CA ILE A 240 -11.92 19.00 -11.44
C ILE A 240 -12.25 18.50 -12.85
N PHE A 241 -13.34 17.77 -12.95
CA PHE A 241 -13.91 17.33 -14.22
C PHE A 241 -14.87 18.41 -14.71
N LYS A 242 -14.53 19.07 -15.82
CA LYS A 242 -15.27 20.22 -16.36
C LYS A 242 -16.39 19.80 -17.29
N ASN A 243 -17.52 20.47 -17.17
CA ASN A 243 -18.71 20.28 -18.04
C ASN A 243 -19.07 18.79 -18.15
N VAL A 244 -19.34 18.17 -17.00
CA VAL A 244 -19.66 16.74 -16.89
C VAL A 244 -21.05 16.50 -17.49
N HIS A 245 -21.11 15.68 -18.53
CA HIS A 245 -22.33 15.28 -19.20
C HIS A 245 -22.81 13.87 -18.83
N GLN A 246 -21.92 13.04 -18.23
CA GLN A 246 -22.30 11.78 -17.60
C GLN A 246 -21.57 11.58 -16.28
N PHE A 247 -22.32 11.20 -15.23
CA PHE A 247 -21.79 10.91 -13.90
C PHE A 247 -22.52 9.73 -13.32
N ASP A 248 -21.88 8.55 -13.37
CA ASP A 248 -22.44 7.30 -12.86
C ASP A 248 -21.66 6.82 -11.65
N ARG A 249 -22.37 6.61 -10.56
CA ARG A 249 -21.86 6.09 -9.30
C ARG A 249 -22.64 4.87 -8.88
N GLU A 250 -21.97 3.73 -8.66
CA GLU A 250 -22.65 2.54 -8.15
C GLU A 250 -23.36 2.78 -6.82
N LYS A 251 -24.49 2.11 -6.63
CA LYS A 251 -25.26 2.20 -5.37
C LYS A 251 -24.45 1.69 -4.18
N GLY A 252 -24.72 2.26 -3.00
CA GLY A 252 -24.02 1.88 -1.76
C GLY A 252 -22.65 2.51 -1.59
N PHE A 253 -22.30 3.47 -2.42
CA PHE A 253 -21.12 4.31 -2.27
C PHE A 253 -21.42 5.39 -1.21
N SER A 254 -20.64 5.41 -0.15
CA SER A 254 -20.75 6.41 0.91
C SER A 254 -19.35 6.82 1.35
N LEU A 255 -19.06 8.11 1.31
CA LEU A 255 -17.86 8.70 1.87
C LEU A 255 -18.19 9.12 3.31
N ARG A 256 -17.36 8.68 4.26
CA ARG A 256 -17.45 9.06 5.67
C ARG A 256 -16.07 9.47 6.14
N PRO A 257 -15.67 10.71 5.84
CA PRO A 257 -14.40 11.21 6.30
C PRO A 257 -14.37 11.28 7.82
N LYS A 258 -13.22 10.94 8.42
CA LYS A 258 -12.94 11.03 9.85
C LYS A 258 -11.57 11.63 10.03
N LEU A 259 -11.39 12.43 11.06
CA LEU A 259 -10.07 12.82 11.50
C LEU A 259 -9.41 11.62 12.22
N ASP A 260 -8.18 11.34 11.90
CA ASP A 260 -7.36 10.38 12.63
C ASP A 260 -6.73 11.02 13.89
N ALA A 261 -5.87 10.27 14.60
CA ALA A 261 -5.23 10.74 15.83
C ALA A 261 -4.28 11.93 15.60
N ASP A 262 -3.77 12.08 14.39
CA ASP A 262 -2.84 13.13 13.98
C ASP A 262 -3.57 14.36 13.41
N GLY A 263 -4.90 14.30 13.32
CA GLY A 263 -5.75 15.36 12.78
C GLY A 263 -5.92 15.30 11.25
N ASP A 264 -5.46 14.25 10.60
CA ASP A 264 -5.60 14.05 9.17
C ASP A 264 -6.98 13.49 8.80
N LEU A 265 -7.52 13.99 7.69
CA LEU A 265 -8.80 13.53 7.18
C LEU A 265 -8.65 12.20 6.44
N ARG A 266 -9.21 11.13 7.00
CA ARG A 266 -9.21 9.77 6.40
C ARG A 266 -10.63 9.35 6.02
N THR A 267 -10.73 8.48 5.03
CA THR A 267 -12.01 7.85 4.64
C THR A 267 -11.82 6.34 4.49
N SER A 268 -12.95 5.64 4.44
CA SER A 268 -12.98 4.22 4.13
C SER A 268 -13.05 3.92 2.62
N CYS A 269 -12.77 4.93 1.77
CA CYS A 269 -12.81 4.81 0.33
C CYS A 269 -11.42 5.09 -0.25
N THR A 270 -10.87 4.10 -0.93
CA THR A 270 -9.54 4.17 -1.55
C THR A 270 -9.66 4.14 -3.07
N TYR A 271 -8.92 4.99 -3.73
CA TYR A 271 -8.74 5.01 -5.18
C TYR A 271 -7.79 3.86 -5.56
N LEU A 272 -8.23 2.93 -6.38
CA LEU A 272 -7.41 1.78 -6.76
C LEU A 272 -6.81 1.92 -8.15
N TYR A 273 -7.67 1.95 -9.17
CA TYR A 273 -7.25 1.97 -10.58
C TYR A 273 -8.19 2.82 -11.40
N ASP A 274 -7.67 3.33 -12.51
CA ASP A 274 -8.45 4.08 -13.48
C ASP A 274 -8.17 3.65 -14.92
N GLU A 275 -9.10 4.00 -15.79
CA GLU A 275 -8.98 3.93 -17.23
C GLU A 275 -9.43 5.27 -17.79
N LEU A 276 -8.55 5.93 -18.53
CA LEU A 276 -8.81 7.21 -19.15
C LEU A 276 -8.87 7.07 -20.67
N TYR A 277 -9.97 7.51 -21.26
CA TYR A 277 -10.21 7.48 -22.69
C TYR A 277 -10.45 8.89 -23.23
N ARG A 278 -10.06 9.11 -24.47
CA ARG A 278 -10.39 10.33 -25.23
C ARG A 278 -11.44 10.02 -26.28
N ASN A 279 -12.43 10.88 -26.42
CA ASN A 279 -13.46 10.82 -27.45
C ASN A 279 -13.76 12.24 -27.98
N GLU A 280 -14.67 12.38 -28.98
CA GLU A 280 -15.04 13.67 -29.58
C GLU A 280 -15.64 14.65 -28.56
N ALA A 281 -16.30 14.15 -27.49
CA ALA A 281 -16.94 14.98 -26.47
C ALA A 281 -15.98 15.32 -25.29
N GLY A 282 -14.71 14.87 -25.31
CA GLY A 282 -13.75 15.11 -24.26
C GLY A 282 -13.17 13.84 -23.67
N TYR A 283 -13.30 13.62 -22.39
CA TYR A 283 -12.72 12.50 -21.64
C TYR A 283 -13.80 11.60 -21.05
N GLU A 284 -13.54 10.30 -21.06
CA GLU A 284 -14.30 9.28 -20.35
C GLU A 284 -13.37 8.60 -19.34
N ILE A 285 -13.66 8.74 -18.04
CA ILE A 285 -12.84 8.23 -16.94
C ILE A 285 -13.64 7.18 -16.20
N HIS A 286 -13.06 6.00 -16.04
CA HIS A 286 -13.58 4.95 -15.18
C HIS A 286 -12.62 4.73 -14.00
N ILE A 287 -13.14 4.75 -12.80
CA ILE A 287 -12.36 4.59 -11.58
C ILE A 287 -12.87 3.37 -10.81
N LEU A 288 -11.97 2.48 -10.43
CA LEU A 288 -12.22 1.40 -9.48
C LEU A 288 -11.85 1.87 -8.08
N LEU A 289 -12.81 1.80 -7.18
CA LEU A 289 -12.68 2.25 -5.80
C LEU A 289 -12.88 1.07 -4.85
N TRP A 290 -12.10 1.03 -3.78
CA TRP A 290 -12.36 0.16 -2.63
C TRP A 290 -13.14 0.94 -1.57
N THR A 291 -14.28 0.47 -1.19
CA THR A 291 -15.02 0.98 -0.03
C THR A 291 -14.88 0.00 1.13
N SER A 292 -15.21 0.41 2.35
CA SER A 292 -15.15 -0.48 3.53
C SER A 292 -15.87 -1.83 3.36
N LYS A 293 -16.68 -2.00 2.32
CA LYS A 293 -17.54 -3.17 2.12
C LYS A 293 -17.33 -3.88 0.78
N ALA A 294 -16.91 -3.18 -0.27
CA ALA A 294 -16.82 -3.76 -1.60
C ALA A 294 -16.12 -2.83 -2.61
N LEU A 295 -15.70 -3.41 -3.71
CA LEU A 295 -15.28 -2.69 -4.91
C LEU A 295 -16.48 -1.95 -5.54
N ARG A 296 -16.25 -0.72 -6.00
CA ARG A 296 -17.25 0.13 -6.65
C ARG A 296 -16.68 0.80 -7.88
N TYR A 297 -17.54 1.06 -8.86
CA TYR A 297 -17.19 1.84 -10.03
C TYR A 297 -17.72 3.26 -9.91
N LEU A 298 -16.88 4.18 -10.40
CA LEU A 298 -17.23 5.56 -10.69
C LEU A 298 -16.91 5.83 -12.15
N THR A 299 -17.86 6.37 -12.92
CA THR A 299 -17.65 6.78 -14.32
C THR A 299 -18.00 8.24 -14.46
N ILE A 300 -17.10 9.00 -15.10
CA ILE A 300 -17.24 10.43 -15.37
C ILE A 300 -16.93 10.68 -16.85
N CYS A 301 -17.86 11.32 -17.57
CA CYS A 301 -17.61 11.84 -18.92
C CYS A 301 -17.68 13.36 -18.88
N CYS A 302 -16.62 14.03 -19.30
CA CYS A 302 -16.44 15.48 -19.20
C CYS A 302 -15.71 16.06 -20.42
N GLU A 303 -15.78 17.37 -20.58
CA GLU A 303 -15.07 18.05 -21.68
C GLU A 303 -13.58 18.20 -21.38
N ASP A 304 -13.22 18.49 -20.13
CA ASP A 304 -11.83 18.77 -19.72
C ASP A 304 -11.54 18.34 -18.29
N ILE A 305 -10.25 18.21 -17.93
CA ILE A 305 -9.77 17.78 -16.63
C ILE A 305 -8.70 18.76 -16.15
N HIS A 306 -8.89 19.28 -14.92
CA HIS A 306 -7.93 20.16 -14.25
C HIS A 306 -7.53 19.58 -12.91
N PHE A 307 -6.29 19.86 -12.50
CA PHE A 307 -5.76 19.43 -11.22
C PHE A 307 -5.38 20.66 -10.40
N GLU A 308 -5.73 20.65 -9.15
CA GLU A 308 -5.28 21.63 -8.15
C GLU A 308 -4.54 20.89 -7.06
N ASP A 309 -3.22 21.08 -7.01
CA ASP A 309 -2.34 20.57 -5.96
C ASP A 309 -2.29 21.57 -4.78
N ASN A 310 -1.75 21.12 -3.67
CA ASN A 310 -1.50 21.96 -2.49
C ASN A 310 -2.75 22.60 -1.90
N ILE A 311 -3.86 21.85 -1.88
CA ILE A 311 -5.09 22.34 -1.27
C ILE A 311 -4.96 22.23 0.24
N SER A 312 -5.36 23.29 0.98
CA SER A 312 -5.40 23.24 2.43
C SER A 312 -6.53 22.30 2.92
N LEU A 313 -6.30 21.66 4.07
CA LEU A 313 -7.33 20.86 4.75
C LEU A 313 -8.63 21.66 4.96
N GLU A 314 -8.52 22.95 5.28
CA GLU A 314 -9.65 23.85 5.43
C GLU A 314 -10.47 23.95 4.15
N SER A 315 -9.84 24.04 2.98
CA SER A 315 -10.52 24.03 1.67
C SER A 315 -11.24 22.72 1.41
N VAL A 316 -10.69 21.59 1.84
CA VAL A 316 -11.35 20.27 1.76
C VAL A 316 -12.56 20.22 2.69
N LEU A 317 -12.44 20.68 3.92
CA LEU A 317 -13.52 20.69 4.92
C LEU A 317 -14.67 21.63 4.52
N HIS A 318 -14.37 22.83 4.02
CA HIS A 318 -15.40 23.82 3.66
C HIS A 318 -16.13 23.49 2.34
N LYS A 319 -15.50 22.82 1.39
CA LYS A 319 -16.08 22.52 0.08
C LYS A 319 -16.28 21.02 -0.17
N GLY A 320 -15.49 20.20 0.45
CA GLY A 320 -15.47 18.74 0.24
C GLY A 320 -16.39 17.97 1.16
N VAL A 321 -16.69 18.48 2.37
CA VAL A 321 -17.55 17.81 3.36
C VAL A 321 -18.78 18.67 3.60
N SER A 322 -19.97 18.17 3.29
CA SER A 322 -21.19 18.90 3.58
C SER A 322 -21.31 19.14 5.10
N HIS A 323 -21.63 20.37 5.51
CA HIS A 323 -21.74 20.81 6.92
C HIS A 323 -22.66 19.93 7.81
N GLU A 324 -23.52 19.11 7.22
CA GLU A 324 -24.41 18.21 7.96
C GLU A 324 -23.67 17.07 8.67
N HIS A 325 -22.45 16.71 8.23
CA HIS A 325 -21.68 15.60 8.81
C HIS A 325 -20.68 16.02 9.91
N LEU A 326 -20.35 17.31 10.00
CA LEU A 326 -19.43 17.84 11.01
C LEU A 326 -20.13 18.20 12.34
N ARG A 327 -21.47 18.28 12.36
CA ARG A 327 -22.25 18.60 13.58
C ARG A 327 -22.56 17.38 14.45
N SER A 328 -22.13 16.20 14.06
CA SER A 328 -22.34 14.94 14.81
C SER A 328 -21.05 14.35 15.39
N ILE A 329 -19.98 15.14 15.48
CA ILE A 329 -18.73 14.80 16.20
C ILE A 329 -18.66 15.69 17.46
#